data_6e261866b5b773a9558454597d038ad4
#
_entry.id   6e261866b5b773a9558454597d038ad4
#
_cell.length_a   1.000
_cell.length_b   1.000
_cell.length_c   1.000
_cell.angle_alpha   90.00
_cell.angle_beta   90.00
_cell.angle_gamma   90.00
#
_symmetry.space_group_name_H-M   'P 1'
#
loop_
_entity.id
_entity.type
_entity.pdbx_description
1 polymer ?
#
loop_
_entity_poly.entity_id
_entity_poly.type
_entity_poly.pdbx_seq_one_letter_code
_entity_poly.pdbx_strand_id
1 'polypeptide(L)'
;RGTYQEAELPELGEGGQIDTSIPADPNVKNYSYTVVGGEVYYRENSRMVKPELNATAAERVKGMVALRDCVNELIALQMDEYSAEIRIQEAQAELNRLYDAFSAKHGLINDRANRLAFSDDSSYYLLCSLEVLDDDGKLERKADMFHKRTIKQQRSVDSVDTASEALAVCIGERACVDLDFMASLTVSYTHLRAHETGR
;
A
#
# COMPACT_ATOMS: atom_id res chain seq x y z
N ARG A 1 53.75 -12.28 -4.26
CA ARG A 1 53.22 -11.11 -5.03
C ARG A 1 51.78 -10.97 -4.60
N GLY A 2 51.52 -10.09 -3.62
CA GLY A 2 50.20 -9.75 -3.19
C GLY A 2 49.62 -8.69 -4.12
N THR A 3 48.47 -8.95 -4.70
CA THR A 3 47.64 -7.98 -5.42
C THR A 3 46.97 -7.09 -4.38
N TYR A 4 47.36 -5.84 -4.30
CA TYR A 4 46.64 -4.81 -3.59
C TYR A 4 45.38 -4.52 -4.41
N GLN A 5 44.19 -4.77 -3.82
CA GLN A 5 42.95 -4.18 -4.30
C GLN A 5 42.97 -2.70 -3.92
N GLU A 6 43.03 -1.83 -4.92
CA GLU A 6 42.80 -0.42 -4.74
C GLU A 6 41.39 -0.26 -4.21
N ALA A 7 41.26 0.28 -3.00
CA ALA A 7 40.00 0.74 -2.48
C ALA A 7 39.55 1.95 -3.34
N GLU A 8 38.43 1.83 -4.03
CA GLU A 8 37.82 2.94 -4.74
C GLU A 8 37.52 4.07 -3.73
N LEU A 9 38.21 5.18 -3.89
CA LEU A 9 37.93 6.40 -3.13
C LEU A 9 36.52 6.93 -3.55
N PRO A 10 35.70 7.38 -2.60
CA PRO A 10 34.39 7.96 -2.94
C PRO A 10 34.59 9.18 -3.84
N GLU A 11 33.87 9.22 -4.97
CA GLU A 11 33.90 10.36 -5.88
C GLU A 11 33.40 11.63 -5.16
N LEU A 12 34.18 12.69 -5.22
CA LEU A 12 33.80 14.01 -4.76
C LEU A 12 32.81 14.62 -5.75
N GLY A 13 31.54 14.76 -5.35
CA GLY A 13 30.54 15.50 -6.11
C GLY A 13 30.90 16.98 -6.28
N GLU A 14 30.37 17.64 -7.30
CA GLU A 14 30.58 19.08 -7.57
C GLU A 14 30.19 19.91 -6.33
N GLY A 15 31.16 20.44 -5.64
CA GLY A 15 30.98 21.23 -4.42
C GLY A 15 31.63 20.67 -3.15
N GLY A 16 32.38 19.56 -3.24
CA GLY A 16 33.15 19.01 -2.10
C GLY A 16 32.32 18.29 -1.04
N GLN A 17 31.04 18.04 -1.27
CA GLN A 17 30.21 17.19 -0.43
C GLN A 17 30.37 15.71 -0.82
N ILE A 18 30.63 14.87 0.16
CA ILE A 18 30.67 13.41 -0.02
C ILE A 18 29.25 12.96 -0.39
N ASP A 19 29.09 12.31 -1.54
CA ASP A 19 27.83 11.68 -1.93
C ASP A 19 27.52 10.51 -0.98
N THR A 20 26.59 10.70 -0.08
CA THR A 20 26.12 9.69 0.88
C THR A 20 24.89 8.95 0.39
N SER A 21 24.46 9.16 -0.86
CA SER A 21 23.34 8.44 -1.45
C SER A 21 23.68 6.99 -1.72
N ILE A 22 22.64 6.15 -1.63
CA ILE A 22 22.74 4.71 -1.90
C ILE A 22 21.89 4.34 -3.12
N PRO A 23 22.18 3.20 -3.80
CA PRO A 23 21.33 2.72 -4.88
C PRO A 23 19.90 2.52 -4.42
N ALA A 24 18.92 2.83 -5.28
CA ALA A 24 17.51 2.68 -4.94
C ALA A 24 17.14 1.20 -4.83
N ASP A 25 16.44 0.85 -3.73
CA ASP A 25 15.73 -0.42 -3.61
C ASP A 25 14.54 -0.41 -4.58
N PRO A 26 14.41 -1.38 -5.52
CA PRO A 26 13.30 -1.45 -6.46
C PRO A 26 11.94 -1.60 -5.77
N ASN A 27 11.89 -2.13 -4.54
CA ASN A 27 10.65 -2.28 -3.77
C ASN A 27 10.19 -0.97 -3.10
N VAL A 28 11.06 0.03 -2.99
CA VAL A 28 10.69 1.35 -2.49
C VAL A 28 10.10 2.17 -3.64
N LYS A 29 8.89 2.68 -3.46
CA LYS A 29 8.23 3.53 -4.46
C LYS A 29 9.03 4.82 -4.70
N ASN A 30 9.09 5.28 -5.95
CA ASN A 30 9.73 6.56 -6.25
C ASN A 30 9.02 7.71 -5.53
N TYR A 31 9.77 8.72 -5.10
CA TYR A 31 9.28 9.85 -4.29
C TYR A 31 8.62 9.41 -2.98
N SER A 32 9.27 8.49 -2.28
CA SER A 32 8.82 7.99 -0.98
C SER A 32 9.97 7.88 0.00
N TYR A 33 9.67 8.12 1.26
CA TYR A 33 10.59 7.87 2.36
C TYR A 33 10.71 6.37 2.63
N THR A 34 11.87 5.96 3.11
CA THR A 34 12.13 4.60 3.61
C THR A 34 13.10 4.65 4.78
N VAL A 35 13.21 3.54 5.52
CA VAL A 35 14.14 3.41 6.64
C VAL A 35 15.11 2.27 6.35
N VAL A 36 16.41 2.58 6.28
CA VAL A 36 17.47 1.62 6.05
C VAL A 36 18.48 1.73 7.18
N GLY A 37 18.71 0.62 7.90
CA GLY A 37 19.63 0.62 9.05
C GLY A 37 19.26 1.59 10.17
N GLY A 38 17.97 1.93 10.32
CA GLY A 38 17.48 2.90 11.30
C GLY A 38 17.56 4.37 10.84
N GLU A 39 18.11 4.65 9.67
CA GLU A 39 18.22 5.98 9.08
C GLU A 39 17.15 6.20 8.02
N VAL A 40 16.65 7.44 7.91
CA VAL A 40 15.67 7.84 6.91
C VAL A 40 16.36 8.14 5.59
N TYR A 41 15.80 7.60 4.52
CA TYR A 41 16.17 7.92 3.14
C TYR A 41 14.93 8.31 2.34
N TYR A 42 15.14 9.09 1.28
CA TYR A 42 14.12 9.48 0.32
C TYR A 42 14.53 9.01 -1.07
N ARG A 43 13.65 8.28 -1.75
CA ARG A 43 13.95 7.77 -3.09
C ARG A 43 13.68 8.82 -4.16
N GLU A 44 14.73 9.16 -4.89
CA GLU A 44 14.69 9.97 -6.10
C GLU A 44 15.23 9.16 -7.28
N ASN A 45 14.33 8.63 -8.09
CA ASN A 45 14.66 7.81 -9.26
C ASN A 45 15.52 6.56 -8.92
N SER A 46 16.76 6.55 -9.36
CA SER A 46 17.69 5.41 -9.19
C SER A 46 18.48 5.45 -7.89
N ARG A 47 18.33 6.49 -7.06
CA ARG A 47 19.09 6.66 -5.82
C ARG A 47 18.17 6.97 -4.64
N MET A 48 18.68 6.66 -3.45
CA MET A 48 18.07 7.05 -2.18
C MET A 48 19.01 7.98 -1.45
N VAL A 49 18.53 9.17 -1.14
CA VAL A 49 19.31 10.25 -0.50
C VAL A 49 18.88 10.42 0.96
N LYS A 50 19.80 10.82 1.83
CA LYS A 50 19.47 11.21 3.20
C LYS A 50 18.86 12.60 3.18
N PRO A 51 17.58 12.77 3.59
CA PRO A 51 16.96 14.09 3.67
C PRO A 51 17.53 14.88 4.86
N GLU A 52 17.54 16.21 4.74
CA GLU A 52 17.90 17.09 5.85
C GLU A 52 16.74 17.20 6.85
N LEU A 53 16.70 16.27 7.80
CA LEU A 53 15.68 16.23 8.85
C LEU A 53 16.34 16.38 10.22
N ASN A 54 15.71 17.21 11.09
CA ASN A 54 16.06 17.17 12.49
C ASN A 54 15.58 15.85 13.14
N ALA A 55 16.09 15.54 14.34
CA ALA A 55 15.78 14.29 15.03
C ALA A 55 14.26 14.07 15.22
N THR A 56 13.50 15.13 15.53
CA THR A 56 12.05 15.05 15.75
C THR A 56 11.31 14.77 14.42
N ALA A 57 11.71 15.43 13.34
CA ALA A 57 11.13 15.18 12.02
C ALA A 57 11.47 13.76 11.53
N ALA A 58 12.70 13.29 11.73
CA ALA A 58 13.10 11.94 11.39
C ALA A 58 12.26 10.87 12.13
N GLU A 59 11.99 11.06 13.41
CA GLU A 59 11.12 10.16 14.19
C GLU A 59 9.66 10.18 13.67
N ARG A 60 9.12 11.34 13.28
CA ARG A 60 7.81 11.45 12.64
C ARG A 60 7.77 10.67 11.33
N VAL A 61 8.78 10.85 10.47
CA VAL A 61 8.89 10.16 9.18
C VAL A 61 8.97 8.65 9.39
N LYS A 62 9.80 8.16 10.32
CA LYS A 62 9.88 6.72 10.63
C LYS A 62 8.54 6.14 11.05
N GLY A 63 7.80 6.83 11.90
CA GLY A 63 6.46 6.41 12.33
C GLY A 63 5.46 6.37 11.17
N MET A 64 5.49 7.36 10.30
CA MET A 64 4.60 7.41 9.13
C MET A 64 4.98 6.39 8.05
N VAL A 65 6.27 6.08 7.88
CA VAL A 65 6.72 4.96 7.03
C VAL A 65 6.16 3.63 7.54
N ALA A 66 6.26 3.37 8.86
CA ALA A 66 5.70 2.15 9.44
C ALA A 66 4.18 2.05 9.26
N LEU A 67 3.45 3.15 9.45
CA LEU A 67 2.00 3.21 9.19
C LEU A 67 1.68 2.93 7.72
N ARG A 68 2.38 3.58 6.79
CA ARG A 68 2.20 3.38 5.35
C ARG A 68 2.42 1.93 4.94
N ASP A 69 3.48 1.32 5.42
CA ASP A 69 3.84 -0.05 5.06
C ASP A 69 2.78 -1.03 5.59
N CYS A 70 2.28 -0.82 6.81
CA CYS A 70 1.18 -1.60 7.38
C CYS A 70 -0.14 -1.41 6.61
N VAL A 71 -0.47 -0.18 6.18
CA VAL A 71 -1.65 0.09 5.33
C VAL A 71 -1.54 -0.61 3.99
N ASN A 72 -0.37 -0.56 3.34
CA ASN A 72 -0.14 -1.23 2.07
C ASN A 72 -0.25 -2.76 2.20
N GLU A 73 0.26 -3.34 3.28
CA GLU A 73 0.09 -4.77 3.59
C GLU A 73 -1.40 -5.11 3.78
N LEU A 74 -2.13 -4.32 4.56
CA LEU A 74 -3.56 -4.52 4.78
C LEU A 74 -4.36 -4.44 3.48
N ILE A 75 -4.03 -3.49 2.59
CA ILE A 75 -4.63 -3.38 1.26
C ILE A 75 -4.35 -4.64 0.43
N ALA A 76 -3.09 -5.09 0.39
CA ALA A 76 -2.69 -6.29 -0.35
C ALA A 76 -3.42 -7.55 0.16
N LEU A 77 -3.53 -7.72 1.48
CA LEU A 77 -4.28 -8.82 2.10
C LEU A 77 -5.77 -8.79 1.75
N GLN A 78 -6.37 -7.59 1.68
CA GLN A 78 -7.78 -7.47 1.32
C GLN A 78 -8.04 -7.73 -0.18
N MET A 79 -7.04 -7.47 -1.03
CA MET A 79 -7.13 -7.72 -2.48
C MET A 79 -6.87 -9.18 -2.83
N ASP A 80 -6.12 -9.91 -2.01
CA ASP A 80 -5.82 -11.31 -2.24
C ASP A 80 -7.02 -12.20 -1.89
N GLU A 81 -7.50 -12.97 -2.86
CA GLU A 81 -8.63 -13.89 -2.73
C GLU A 81 -8.38 -15.01 -1.71
N TYR A 82 -7.13 -15.38 -1.53
CA TYR A 82 -6.73 -16.52 -0.69
C TYR A 82 -6.31 -16.10 0.72
N SER A 83 -6.26 -14.81 1.01
CA SER A 83 -5.91 -14.33 2.34
C SER A 83 -7.00 -14.68 3.35
N ALA A 84 -6.60 -15.38 4.41
CA ALA A 84 -7.49 -15.70 5.51
C ALA A 84 -7.93 -14.43 6.25
N GLU A 85 -9.20 -14.36 6.65
CA GLU A 85 -9.76 -13.22 7.40
C GLU A 85 -8.98 -12.92 8.69
N ILE A 86 -8.42 -13.94 9.33
CA ILE A 86 -7.57 -13.77 10.52
C ILE A 86 -6.35 -12.89 10.24
N ARG A 87 -5.72 -13.01 9.07
CA ARG A 87 -4.57 -12.19 8.70
C ARG A 87 -4.94 -10.73 8.50
N ILE A 88 -6.14 -10.48 7.96
CA ILE A 88 -6.68 -9.11 7.83
C ILE A 88 -6.88 -8.51 9.22
N GLN A 89 -7.46 -9.27 10.15
CA GLN A 89 -7.67 -8.82 11.53
C GLN A 89 -6.35 -8.57 12.27
N GLU A 90 -5.34 -9.42 12.07
CA GLU A 90 -3.99 -9.22 12.62
C GLU A 90 -3.35 -7.93 12.08
N ALA A 91 -3.44 -7.68 10.77
CA ALA A 91 -2.93 -6.45 10.17
C ALA A 91 -3.70 -5.21 10.65
N GLN A 92 -5.01 -5.30 10.87
CA GLN A 92 -5.82 -4.23 11.46
C GLN A 92 -5.41 -3.96 12.92
N ALA A 93 -5.15 -4.99 13.70
CA ALA A 93 -4.68 -4.85 15.08
C ALA A 93 -3.30 -4.16 15.12
N GLU A 94 -2.39 -4.55 14.23
CA GLU A 94 -1.08 -3.90 14.12
C GLU A 94 -1.20 -2.45 13.65
N LEU A 95 -2.06 -2.14 12.69
CA LEU A 95 -2.33 -0.78 12.25
C LEU A 95 -2.85 0.09 13.40
N ASN A 96 -3.78 -0.44 14.22
CA ASN A 96 -4.28 0.25 15.42
C ASN A 96 -3.15 0.52 16.40
N ARG A 97 -2.31 -0.48 16.68
CA ARG A 97 -1.17 -0.34 17.61
C ARG A 97 -0.19 0.74 17.15
N LEU A 98 0.18 0.72 15.86
CA LEU A 98 1.10 1.70 15.26
C LEU A 98 0.51 3.11 15.30
N TYR A 99 -0.76 3.24 14.93
CA TYR A 99 -1.46 4.53 14.93
C TYR A 99 -1.57 5.12 16.34
N ASP A 100 -1.98 4.33 17.32
CA ASP A 100 -2.12 4.79 18.70
C ASP A 100 -0.78 5.21 19.31
N ALA A 101 0.29 4.46 19.03
CA ALA A 101 1.63 4.82 19.43
C ALA A 101 2.13 6.10 18.75
N PHE A 102 1.87 6.25 17.45
CA PHE A 102 2.24 7.44 16.68
C PHE A 102 1.48 8.67 17.18
N SER A 103 0.16 8.59 17.26
CA SER A 103 -0.69 9.73 17.62
C SER A 103 -0.46 10.19 19.06
N ALA A 104 -0.19 9.28 19.99
CA ALA A 104 0.17 9.61 21.38
C ALA A 104 1.47 10.43 21.47
N LYS A 105 2.44 10.16 20.57
CA LYS A 105 3.76 10.82 20.58
C LYS A 105 3.80 12.07 19.71
N HIS A 106 3.11 12.06 18.58
CA HIS A 106 3.31 13.02 17.50
C HIS A 106 2.04 13.79 17.10
N GLY A 107 0.89 13.49 17.71
CA GLY A 107 -0.40 14.06 17.33
C GLY A 107 -0.99 13.40 16.08
N LEU A 108 -2.00 14.03 15.50
CA LEU A 108 -2.71 13.50 14.32
C LEU A 108 -1.81 13.52 13.08
N ILE A 109 -2.03 12.57 12.17
CA ILE A 109 -1.35 12.54 10.87
C ILE A 109 -1.59 13.86 10.12
N ASN A 110 -2.81 14.39 10.19
CA ASN A 110 -3.21 15.63 9.55
C ASN A 110 -2.65 16.90 10.23
N ASP A 111 -2.00 16.78 11.39
CA ASP A 111 -1.39 17.92 12.06
C ASP A 111 -0.28 18.55 11.20
N ARG A 112 -0.17 19.89 11.29
CA ARG A 112 0.78 20.67 10.49
C ARG A 112 2.22 20.15 10.57
N ALA A 113 2.68 19.72 11.75
CA ALA A 113 4.06 19.24 11.94
C ALA A 113 4.30 17.91 11.20
N ASN A 114 3.33 17.01 11.19
CA ASN A 114 3.39 15.74 10.48
C ASN A 114 3.30 15.96 8.96
N ARG A 115 2.43 16.88 8.52
CA ARG A 115 2.34 17.29 7.12
C ARG A 115 3.67 17.85 6.61
N LEU A 116 4.29 18.78 7.34
CA LEU A 116 5.57 19.36 6.94
C LEU A 116 6.69 18.32 6.86
N ALA A 117 6.65 17.27 7.69
CA ALA A 117 7.66 16.22 7.69
C ALA A 117 7.47 15.19 6.57
N PHE A 118 6.25 14.96 6.06
CA PHE A 118 5.93 13.82 5.21
C PHE A 118 5.16 14.15 3.94
N SER A 119 4.81 15.41 3.66
CA SER A 119 4.02 15.80 2.48
C SER A 119 4.70 15.47 1.14
N ASP A 120 6.01 15.30 1.13
CA ASP A 120 6.76 14.93 -0.07
C ASP A 120 6.67 13.42 -0.40
N ASP A 121 6.14 12.61 0.53
CA ASP A 121 5.90 11.20 0.26
C ASP A 121 4.67 11.00 -0.63
N SER A 122 4.81 10.19 -1.67
CA SER A 122 3.73 9.89 -2.62
C SER A 122 2.49 9.25 -1.97
N SER A 123 2.62 8.72 -0.76
CA SER A 123 1.53 8.09 0.00
C SER A 123 0.96 8.98 1.12
N TYR A 124 1.38 10.24 1.21
CA TYR A 124 0.92 11.14 2.27
C TYR A 124 -0.60 11.22 2.39
N TYR A 125 -1.30 11.41 1.26
CA TYR A 125 -2.77 11.50 1.26
C TYR A 125 -3.47 10.19 1.65
N LEU A 126 -2.86 9.03 1.35
CA LEU A 126 -3.35 7.74 1.82
C LEU A 126 -3.33 7.70 3.35
N LEU A 127 -2.26 8.16 3.98
CA LEU A 127 -2.17 8.23 5.44
C LEU A 127 -3.15 9.24 6.04
N CYS A 128 -3.33 10.40 5.42
CA CYS A 128 -4.33 11.38 5.86
C CYS A 128 -5.74 10.81 5.90
N SER A 129 -6.08 9.90 4.99
CA SER A 129 -7.39 9.25 4.92
C SER A 129 -7.67 8.26 6.07
N LEU A 130 -6.68 7.96 6.90
CA LEU A 130 -6.86 7.15 8.11
C LEU A 130 -7.62 7.89 9.22
N GLU A 131 -7.71 9.21 9.13
CA GLU A 131 -8.36 10.08 10.11
C GLU A 131 -9.60 10.74 9.50
N VAL A 132 -10.75 10.59 10.15
CA VAL A 132 -11.94 11.35 9.86
C VAL A 132 -12.00 12.50 10.87
N LEU A 133 -11.89 13.72 10.36
CA LEU A 133 -11.84 14.92 11.17
C LEU A 133 -13.19 15.64 11.15
N ASP A 134 -13.52 16.31 12.27
CA ASP A 134 -14.66 17.21 12.35
C ASP A 134 -14.35 18.59 11.70
N ASP A 135 -15.31 19.49 11.71
CA ASP A 135 -15.19 20.83 11.11
C ASP A 135 -14.14 21.70 11.83
N ASP A 136 -13.78 21.37 13.08
CA ASP A 136 -12.72 22.03 13.85
C ASP A 136 -11.34 21.40 13.63
N GLY A 137 -11.24 20.36 12.81
CA GLY A 137 -10.00 19.63 12.54
C GLY A 137 -9.57 18.67 13.65
N LYS A 138 -10.48 18.30 14.55
CA LYS A 138 -10.24 17.29 15.59
C LYS A 138 -10.64 15.90 15.08
N LEU A 139 -10.00 14.88 15.63
CA LEU A 139 -10.34 13.50 15.29
C LEU A 139 -11.75 13.17 15.74
N GLU A 140 -12.66 12.96 14.79
CA GLU A 140 -14.00 12.45 15.04
C GLU A 140 -13.94 10.93 15.23
N ARG A 141 -13.29 10.22 14.31
CA ARG A 141 -13.11 8.77 14.36
C ARG A 141 -11.94 8.31 13.47
N LYS A 142 -11.43 7.12 13.73
CA LYS A 142 -10.54 6.41 12.79
C LYS A 142 -11.34 5.95 11.57
N ALA A 143 -10.68 5.85 10.42
CA ALA A 143 -11.29 5.33 9.18
C ALA A 143 -11.74 3.87 9.33
N ASP A 144 -12.68 3.45 8.51
CA ASP A 144 -13.26 2.08 8.54
C ASP A 144 -12.20 0.98 8.36
N MET A 145 -11.10 1.27 7.67
CA MET A 145 -9.99 0.35 7.45
C MET A 145 -9.43 -0.27 8.74
N PHE A 146 -9.49 0.44 9.85
CA PHE A 146 -8.99 -0.04 11.16
C PHE A 146 -9.78 -1.21 11.75
N HIS A 147 -11.03 -1.43 11.31
CA HIS A 147 -11.90 -2.43 11.93
C HIS A 147 -12.85 -3.14 10.96
N LYS A 148 -12.90 -2.71 9.70
CA LYS A 148 -13.73 -3.33 8.66
C LYS A 148 -12.92 -3.66 7.42
N ARG A 149 -13.35 -4.66 6.67
CA ARG A 149 -12.89 -4.88 5.32
C ARG A 149 -13.45 -3.77 4.42
N THR A 150 -12.58 -2.98 3.79
CA THR A 150 -12.93 -1.85 2.94
C THR A 150 -12.84 -2.17 1.45
N ILE A 151 -12.07 -3.19 1.09
CA ILE A 151 -11.93 -3.66 -0.29
C ILE A 151 -12.74 -4.95 -0.42
N LYS A 152 -13.80 -4.90 -1.22
CA LYS A 152 -14.56 -6.09 -1.60
C LYS A 152 -13.83 -6.77 -2.72
N GLN A 153 -13.61 -8.07 -2.57
CA GLN A 153 -13.13 -8.89 -3.68
C GLN A 153 -14.16 -8.83 -4.80
N GLN A 154 -13.72 -8.48 -5.98
CA GLN A 154 -14.49 -8.69 -7.18
C GLN A 154 -14.43 -10.20 -7.46
N ARG A 155 -15.45 -10.94 -7.01
CA ARG A 155 -15.59 -12.33 -7.42
C ARG A 155 -15.82 -12.31 -8.92
N SER A 156 -14.92 -12.92 -9.68
CA SER A 156 -15.21 -13.27 -11.07
C SER A 156 -16.43 -14.18 -11.05
N VAL A 157 -17.43 -13.85 -11.81
CA VAL A 157 -18.62 -14.71 -11.95
C VAL A 157 -18.27 -15.75 -13.01
N ASP A 158 -17.95 -16.96 -12.56
CA ASP A 158 -17.51 -18.05 -13.45
C ASP A 158 -18.66 -18.70 -14.20
N SER A 159 -19.91 -18.57 -13.70
CA SER A 159 -21.11 -19.10 -14.35
C SER A 159 -22.36 -18.29 -13.99
N VAL A 160 -23.31 -18.26 -14.91
CA VAL A 160 -24.61 -17.59 -14.77
C VAL A 160 -25.73 -18.45 -15.36
N ASP A 161 -26.94 -18.30 -14.82
CA ASP A 161 -28.10 -19.13 -15.23
C ASP A 161 -28.83 -18.59 -16.48
N THR A 162 -28.67 -17.32 -16.77
CA THR A 162 -29.41 -16.67 -17.87
C THR A 162 -28.50 -15.83 -18.76
N ALA A 163 -28.92 -15.66 -20.03
CA ALA A 163 -28.24 -14.79 -20.98
C ALA A 163 -28.21 -13.32 -20.53
N SER A 164 -29.24 -12.89 -19.78
CA SER A 164 -29.29 -11.52 -19.21
C SER A 164 -28.24 -11.31 -18.12
N GLU A 165 -28.00 -12.32 -17.28
CA GLU A 165 -26.94 -12.29 -16.28
C GLU A 165 -25.56 -12.35 -16.93
N ALA A 166 -25.38 -13.21 -17.96
CA ALA A 166 -24.14 -13.25 -18.74
C ALA A 166 -23.82 -11.90 -19.39
N LEU A 167 -24.83 -11.21 -19.91
CA LEU A 167 -24.67 -9.87 -20.46
C LEU A 167 -24.28 -8.85 -19.39
N ALA A 168 -24.93 -8.86 -18.22
CA ALA A 168 -24.62 -7.96 -17.13
C ALA A 168 -23.18 -8.14 -16.62
N VAL A 169 -22.74 -9.40 -16.47
CA VAL A 169 -21.35 -9.74 -16.09
C VAL A 169 -20.36 -9.28 -17.17
N CYS A 170 -20.68 -9.55 -18.44
CA CYS A 170 -19.83 -9.16 -19.57
C CYS A 170 -19.63 -7.65 -19.65
N ILE A 171 -20.69 -6.87 -19.50
CA ILE A 171 -20.62 -5.40 -19.49
C ILE A 171 -19.85 -4.91 -18.25
N GLY A 172 -20.07 -5.52 -17.08
CA GLY A 172 -19.39 -5.14 -15.84
C GLY A 172 -17.88 -5.41 -15.86
N GLU A 173 -17.45 -6.53 -16.43
CA GLU A 173 -16.04 -6.94 -16.44
C GLU A 173 -15.26 -6.45 -17.67
N ARG A 174 -15.88 -6.38 -18.84
CA ARG A 174 -15.20 -6.07 -20.10
C ARG A 174 -15.62 -4.74 -20.73
N ALA A 175 -16.58 -4.05 -20.14
CA ALA A 175 -17.17 -2.79 -20.64
C ALA A 175 -17.68 -2.86 -22.11
N CYS A 176 -17.93 -4.07 -22.63
CA CYS A 176 -18.44 -4.32 -23.96
C CYS A 176 -19.24 -5.63 -23.99
N VAL A 177 -20.00 -5.87 -25.07
CA VAL A 177 -20.69 -7.14 -25.31
C VAL A 177 -19.72 -8.09 -26.01
N ASP A 178 -19.34 -9.17 -25.30
CA ASP A 178 -18.47 -10.23 -25.81
C ASP A 178 -19.24 -11.56 -25.77
N LEU A 179 -19.71 -12.02 -26.95
CA LEU A 179 -20.56 -13.19 -27.03
C LEU A 179 -19.84 -14.49 -26.67
N ASP A 180 -18.54 -14.59 -26.96
CA ASP A 180 -17.75 -15.77 -26.63
C ASP A 180 -17.55 -15.87 -25.10
N PHE A 181 -17.30 -14.76 -24.45
CA PHE A 181 -17.23 -14.69 -22.98
C PHE A 181 -18.59 -15.02 -22.35
N MET A 182 -19.67 -14.45 -22.83
CA MET A 182 -21.03 -14.76 -22.36
C MET A 182 -21.38 -16.25 -22.54
N ALA A 183 -21.01 -16.85 -23.67
CA ALA A 183 -21.21 -18.27 -23.91
C ALA A 183 -20.41 -19.14 -22.94
N SER A 184 -19.18 -18.77 -22.61
CA SER A 184 -18.35 -19.50 -21.63
C SER A 184 -18.98 -19.53 -20.24
N LEU A 185 -19.60 -18.44 -19.80
CA LEU A 185 -20.30 -18.35 -18.52
C LEU A 185 -21.53 -19.29 -18.45
N THR A 186 -22.27 -19.45 -19.56
CA THR A 186 -23.48 -20.29 -19.64
C THR A 186 -23.16 -21.78 -19.83
N VAL A 187 -22.08 -22.13 -20.53
CA VAL A 187 -21.68 -23.53 -20.81
C VAL A 187 -21.17 -24.23 -19.54
N SER A 188 -20.48 -23.52 -18.64
CA SER A 188 -20.03 -24.10 -17.37
C SER A 188 -21.20 -24.62 -16.53
N TYR A 189 -22.34 -23.96 -16.58
CA TYR A 189 -23.54 -24.38 -15.83
C TYR A 189 -24.21 -25.64 -16.41
N THR A 190 -24.28 -25.78 -17.74
CA THR A 190 -24.89 -26.95 -18.38
C THR A 190 -24.11 -28.24 -18.10
N HIS A 191 -22.79 -28.16 -17.99
CA HIS A 191 -21.95 -29.32 -17.64
C HIS A 191 -22.14 -29.82 -16.22
N LEU A 192 -22.29 -28.91 -15.25
CA LEU A 192 -22.53 -29.26 -13.83
C LEU A 192 -23.93 -29.88 -13.64
N ARG A 193 -24.95 -29.37 -14.30
CA ARG A 193 -26.32 -29.88 -14.22
C ARG A 193 -26.51 -31.26 -14.85
N ALA A 194 -25.74 -31.60 -15.90
CA ALA A 194 -25.74 -32.90 -16.54
C ALA A 194 -25.16 -34.00 -15.62
N HIS A 195 -24.29 -33.67 -14.64
CA HIS A 195 -23.76 -34.60 -13.67
C HIS A 195 -24.68 -34.84 -12.47
N GLU A 196 -25.59 -33.91 -12.14
CA GLU A 196 -26.55 -34.07 -11.03
C GLU A 196 -27.82 -34.85 -11.39
N THR A 197 -28.16 -34.97 -12.64
CA THR A 197 -29.38 -35.68 -13.10
C THR A 197 -29.15 -37.16 -13.51
N GLY A 198 -27.95 -37.65 -13.30
CA GLY A 198 -27.55 -39.04 -13.65
C GLY A 198 -27.54 -39.99 -12.43
N ARG A 199 -28.62 -39.99 -11.62
CA ARG A 199 -28.89 -41.05 -10.62
C ARG A 199 -30.36 -41.46 -10.68
#